data_224786ea9ce0f3ed2a3337167b674858
#
_entry.id   224786ea9ce0f3ed2a3337167b674858
#
_cell.length_a   1.000
_cell.length_b   1.000
_cell.length_c   1.000
_cell.angle_alpha   90.00
_cell.angle_beta   90.00
_cell.angle_gamma   90.00
#
_symmetry.space_group_name_H-M   'P 1'
#
loop_
_entity.id
_entity.type
_entity.pdbx_description
1 polymer ?
#
loop_
_entity_poly.entity_id
_entity_poly.type
_entity_poly.pdbx_seq_one_letter_code
_entity_poly.pdbx_strand_id
1 'polypeptide(L)'
;VITCILWPEASQEEKKKKKDSADTKQLIQNIKNKEDDYRQLLLKKLLPELSKAHTHIKENRANAQMVFCIDVRSEPFRRCIEKLGHYETLGFAGFFGLPVSIKDYDGETIKDSCPVLLKPRFNIHEKAIAANEHCIEHHEKGKEFKNILNRVYQQLKYNFSTPFALVESLGIWCGITMFLKSCSPIFARRLTKDLNEMICPSIQTQPVFELDLLEKEVGISLQEQIAYAQMALRLMGLTDNFAKLVIFCGHGSSTQNNPYASALDCGACGGNQGGKNAQLLASILNKIIVRRALAENGINIPQDTLFYGAQHDTTTDEVEIYHSNVSQFIHQDILDQLRTDLNMAKYNNNLERINYLNSIDCAEKDIARRSTDWSETRPEWGLARNAAFIVAPRQLTKNINLEGRCFLHSYDWSQDKDGTLLETILTAPMVVAQWINTQYLFSTIDNVAYGSGSKITHNVAGKIGVMQGNASDLMHGLPLQSVMSHDEQSFHEPQRLLTVVYAPREIISELVEKHDVLKTLFFNEWVHLVAIDPRNHLFYKLEKTNTWSVIQ
;
A
#
# COMPACT_ATOMS: atom_id res chain seq x y z
N VAL A 1 48.24 -28.43 7.91
CA VAL A 1 49.30 -28.19 8.92
C VAL A 1 50.32 -27.18 8.40
N ILE A 2 50.90 -27.36 7.21
CA ILE A 2 51.87 -26.43 6.61
C ILE A 2 51.21 -25.04 6.38
N THR A 3 49.97 -24.97 5.92
CA THR A 3 49.24 -23.73 5.72
C THR A 3 48.99 -22.98 7.05
N CYS A 4 48.71 -23.70 8.14
CA CYS A 4 48.54 -23.10 9.47
C CYS A 4 49.84 -22.58 10.08
N ILE A 5 51.00 -23.13 9.68
CA ILE A 5 52.31 -22.67 10.14
C ILE A 5 52.77 -21.42 9.38
N LEU A 6 52.49 -21.40 8.06
CA LEU A 6 52.90 -20.28 7.19
C LEU A 6 51.88 -19.12 7.19
N TRP A 7 50.60 -19.39 7.55
CA TRP A 7 49.53 -18.42 7.65
C TRP A 7 48.69 -18.61 8.91
N PRO A 8 49.18 -18.12 10.07
CA PRO A 8 48.43 -18.24 11.33
C PRO A 8 47.02 -17.59 11.26
N GLU A 9 46.86 -16.58 10.42
CA GLU A 9 45.56 -15.90 10.17
C GLU A 9 44.51 -16.82 9.52
N ALA A 10 44.92 -17.78 8.67
CA ALA A 10 44.02 -18.74 8.05
C ALA A 10 43.29 -19.63 9.07
N SER A 11 43.95 -19.93 10.21
CA SER A 11 43.33 -20.70 11.30
C SER A 11 42.32 -19.88 12.11
N GLN A 12 42.48 -18.55 12.13
CA GLN A 12 41.54 -17.64 12.76
C GLN A 12 40.32 -17.43 11.85
N GLU A 13 40.51 -17.35 10.52
CA GLU A 13 39.41 -17.30 9.56
C GLU A 13 38.54 -18.57 9.57
N GLU A 14 39.15 -19.77 9.67
CA GLU A 14 38.40 -21.02 9.82
C GLU A 14 37.60 -21.10 11.12
N LYS A 15 38.17 -20.62 12.24
CA LYS A 15 37.46 -20.51 13.52
C LYS A 15 36.33 -19.50 13.45
N LYS A 16 36.56 -18.37 12.80
CA LYS A 16 35.52 -17.35 12.56
C LYS A 16 34.40 -17.92 11.70
N LYS A 17 34.71 -18.58 10.56
CA LYS A 17 33.71 -19.25 9.71
C LYS A 17 32.90 -20.31 10.45
N LYS A 18 33.49 -21.10 11.36
CA LYS A 18 32.77 -22.08 12.19
C LYS A 18 31.84 -21.41 13.20
N LYS A 19 32.28 -20.31 13.82
CA LYS A 19 31.48 -19.53 14.76
C LYS A 19 30.31 -18.89 14.01
N ASP A 20 30.56 -18.23 12.88
CA ASP A 20 29.54 -17.61 12.02
C ASP A 20 28.49 -18.63 11.57
N SER A 21 28.90 -19.89 11.28
CA SER A 21 27.97 -20.98 10.95
C SER A 21 27.09 -21.43 12.13
N ALA A 22 27.61 -21.42 13.35
CA ALA A 22 26.85 -21.76 14.55
C ALA A 22 25.84 -20.66 14.89
N ASP A 23 26.26 -19.40 14.82
CA ASP A 23 25.42 -18.22 15.04
C ASP A 23 24.29 -18.14 14.00
N THR A 24 24.58 -18.47 12.72
CA THR A 24 23.57 -18.54 11.66
C THR A 24 22.54 -19.63 11.92
N LYS A 25 22.95 -20.83 12.37
CA LYS A 25 22.01 -21.92 12.71
C LYS A 25 21.11 -21.54 13.87
N GLN A 26 21.67 -20.89 14.89
CA GLN A 26 20.89 -20.39 16.03
C GLN A 26 19.88 -19.32 15.60
N LEU A 27 20.28 -18.40 14.73
CA LEU A 27 19.39 -17.39 14.18
C LEU A 27 18.22 -18.02 13.41
N ILE A 28 18.51 -18.98 12.51
CA ILE A 28 17.47 -19.69 11.76
C ILE A 28 16.50 -20.41 12.71
N GLN A 29 17.01 -21.07 13.76
CA GLN A 29 16.15 -21.74 14.74
C GLN A 29 15.27 -20.75 15.51
N ASN A 30 15.82 -19.61 15.89
CA ASN A 30 15.06 -18.56 16.57
C ASN A 30 13.94 -18.00 15.67
N ILE A 31 14.21 -17.82 14.37
CA ILE A 31 13.19 -17.38 13.40
C ILE A 31 12.08 -18.44 13.31
N LYS A 32 12.43 -19.73 13.17
CA LYS A 32 11.44 -20.82 13.12
C LYS A 32 10.55 -20.88 14.35
N ASN A 33 11.13 -20.73 15.53
CA ASN A 33 10.36 -20.72 16.77
C ASN A 33 9.35 -19.55 16.79
N LYS A 34 9.77 -18.34 16.39
CA LYS A 34 8.90 -17.18 16.30
C LYS A 34 7.78 -17.36 15.26
N GLU A 35 8.08 -17.98 14.13
CA GLU A 35 7.09 -18.31 13.09
C GLU A 35 6.03 -19.30 13.62
N ASP A 36 6.46 -20.31 14.39
CA ASP A 36 5.56 -21.29 14.99
C ASP A 36 4.69 -20.64 16.08
N ASP A 37 5.26 -19.82 16.94
CA ASP A 37 4.53 -19.08 17.99
C ASP A 37 3.50 -18.13 17.37
N TYR A 38 3.89 -17.38 16.34
CA TYR A 38 2.98 -16.47 15.63
C TYR A 38 1.85 -17.22 14.93
N ARG A 39 2.17 -18.33 14.26
CA ARG A 39 1.15 -19.19 13.60
C ARG A 39 0.12 -19.68 14.62
N GLN A 40 0.56 -20.24 15.76
CA GLN A 40 -0.33 -20.71 16.81
C GLN A 40 -1.20 -19.57 17.36
N LEU A 41 -0.61 -18.41 17.63
CA LEU A 41 -1.34 -17.24 18.11
C LEU A 41 -2.42 -16.78 17.12
N LEU A 42 -2.07 -16.68 15.82
CA LEU A 42 -2.99 -16.27 14.77
C LEU A 42 -4.14 -17.26 14.63
N LEU A 43 -3.85 -18.56 14.54
CA LEU A 43 -4.88 -19.59 14.38
C LEU A 43 -5.80 -19.65 15.61
N LYS A 44 -5.26 -19.48 16.81
CA LYS A 44 -6.06 -19.37 18.05
C LYS A 44 -7.01 -18.17 18.02
N LYS A 45 -6.58 -17.02 17.45
CA LYS A 45 -7.45 -15.85 17.26
C LYS A 45 -8.55 -16.10 16.21
N LEU A 46 -8.26 -16.86 15.14
CA LEU A 46 -9.20 -17.16 14.06
C LEU A 46 -10.24 -18.23 14.43
N LEU A 47 -9.89 -19.19 15.27
CA LEU A 47 -10.73 -20.35 15.60
C LEU A 47 -12.16 -19.98 16.07
N PRO A 48 -12.38 -19.00 16.96
CA PRO A 48 -13.73 -18.63 17.41
C PRO A 48 -14.60 -18.01 16.30
N GLU A 49 -13.99 -17.44 15.28
CA GLU A 49 -14.70 -16.72 14.20
C GLU A 49 -15.10 -17.66 13.04
N LEU A 50 -14.59 -18.90 12.99
CA LEU A 50 -14.89 -19.86 11.93
C LEU A 50 -16.38 -20.15 11.78
N SER A 51 -17.12 -20.29 12.88
CA SER A 51 -18.56 -20.52 12.86
C SER A 51 -19.35 -19.32 12.30
N LYS A 52 -18.81 -18.12 12.42
CA LYS A 52 -19.44 -16.87 11.92
C LYS A 52 -19.18 -16.65 10.43
N ALA A 53 -18.10 -17.21 9.90
CA ALA A 53 -17.73 -17.04 8.49
C ALA A 53 -18.75 -17.65 7.52
N HIS A 54 -19.58 -18.60 7.97
CA HIS A 54 -20.62 -19.26 7.17
C HIS A 54 -22.01 -18.62 7.25
N THR A 55 -22.24 -17.76 8.21
CA THR A 55 -23.54 -17.09 8.32
C THR A 55 -23.59 -15.92 7.35
N HIS A 56 -23.97 -16.21 6.08
CA HIS A 56 -24.55 -15.21 5.19
C HIS A 56 -25.92 -14.77 5.77
N ILE A 57 -25.90 -14.10 6.90
CA ILE A 57 -27.05 -13.33 7.32
C ILE A 57 -27.18 -12.24 6.26
N LYS A 58 -28.27 -12.25 5.50
CA LYS A 58 -28.67 -11.10 4.69
C LYS A 58 -28.97 -9.96 5.66
N GLU A 59 -27.92 -9.31 6.11
CA GLU A 59 -28.03 -8.06 6.86
C GLU A 59 -28.69 -7.02 5.94
N ASN A 60 -29.32 -6.04 6.52
CA ASN A 60 -29.81 -4.89 5.78
C ASN A 60 -28.67 -4.31 4.98
N ARG A 61 -28.95 -3.86 3.75
CA ARG A 61 -27.98 -3.24 2.83
C ARG A 61 -27.13 -2.20 3.55
N ALA A 62 -25.82 -2.37 3.52
CA ALA A 62 -24.89 -1.47 4.18
C ALA A 62 -25.01 -0.02 3.66
N ASN A 63 -24.70 0.96 4.51
CA ASN A 63 -24.64 2.36 4.11
C ASN A 63 -23.49 2.60 3.14
N ALA A 64 -22.32 2.05 3.46
CA ALA A 64 -21.17 2.09 2.56
C ALA A 64 -20.36 0.80 2.63
N GLN A 65 -19.79 0.41 1.48
CA GLN A 65 -18.75 -0.59 1.33
C GLN A 65 -17.47 0.11 0.92
N MET A 66 -16.39 -0.16 1.64
CA MET A 66 -15.09 0.44 1.36
C MET A 66 -14.07 -0.63 0.98
N VAL A 67 -13.46 -0.49 -0.18
CA VAL A 67 -12.45 -1.42 -0.68
C VAL A 67 -11.07 -0.81 -0.47
N PHE A 68 -10.32 -1.37 0.47
CA PHE A 68 -8.95 -0.94 0.79
C PHE A 68 -7.91 -1.80 0.09
N CYS A 69 -6.71 -1.24 -0.09
CA CYS A 69 -5.57 -2.06 -0.46
C CYS A 69 -5.32 -3.13 0.62
N ILE A 70 -4.78 -4.27 0.19
CA ILE A 70 -4.41 -5.39 1.08
C ILE A 70 -3.30 -5.03 2.07
N ASP A 71 -2.70 -3.86 1.97
CA ASP A 71 -1.63 -3.35 2.83
C ASP A 71 -1.97 -3.52 4.32
N VAL A 72 -0.99 -3.97 5.11
CA VAL A 72 -1.18 -4.25 6.54
C VAL A 72 -1.65 -3.05 7.34
N ARG A 73 -1.34 -1.82 6.89
CA ARG A 73 -1.76 -0.57 7.53
C ARG A 73 -3.26 -0.31 7.41
N SER A 74 -3.91 -0.91 6.41
CA SER A 74 -5.35 -0.79 6.24
C SER A 74 -6.14 -1.57 7.31
N GLU A 75 -5.59 -2.66 7.85
CA GLU A 75 -6.29 -3.53 8.81
C GLU A 75 -6.78 -2.77 10.07
N PRO A 76 -5.93 -2.04 10.80
CA PRO A 76 -6.39 -1.29 11.97
C PRO A 76 -7.43 -0.22 11.62
N PHE A 77 -7.22 0.50 10.52
CA PHE A 77 -8.16 1.52 10.06
C PHE A 77 -9.53 0.92 9.69
N ARG A 78 -9.55 -0.21 8.95
CA ARG A 78 -10.77 -0.96 8.61
C ARG A 78 -11.53 -1.37 9.86
N ARG A 79 -10.84 -1.88 10.87
CA ARG A 79 -11.41 -2.27 12.16
C ARG A 79 -11.98 -1.07 12.92
N CYS A 80 -11.39 0.12 12.79
CA CYS A 80 -11.90 1.34 13.40
C CYS A 80 -13.20 1.81 12.71
N ILE A 81 -13.23 1.89 11.38
CA ILE A 81 -14.41 2.40 10.65
C ILE A 81 -15.61 1.44 10.76
N GLU A 82 -15.40 0.13 10.75
CA GLU A 82 -16.46 -0.88 10.87
C GLU A 82 -17.18 -0.84 12.22
N LYS A 83 -16.60 -0.23 13.26
CA LYS A 83 -17.22 -0.06 14.59
C LYS A 83 -18.09 1.19 14.71
N LEU A 84 -17.97 2.14 13.79
CA LEU A 84 -18.62 3.45 13.89
C LEU A 84 -19.99 3.50 13.22
N GLY A 85 -20.25 2.59 12.28
CA GLY A 85 -21.51 2.58 11.57
C GLY A 85 -21.76 1.26 10.83
N HIS A 86 -22.84 1.23 10.06
CA HIS A 86 -23.16 0.08 9.22
C HIS A 86 -22.29 0.11 7.94
N TYR A 87 -21.00 -0.16 8.13
CA TYR A 87 -20.00 -0.17 7.07
C TYR A 87 -19.42 -1.57 6.90
N GLU A 88 -19.19 -1.94 5.65
CA GLU A 88 -18.46 -3.17 5.28
C GLU A 88 -17.14 -2.80 4.64
N THR A 89 -16.09 -3.56 4.92
CA THR A 89 -14.80 -3.36 4.26
C THR A 89 -14.35 -4.60 3.51
N LEU A 90 -13.72 -4.35 2.36
CA LEU A 90 -13.13 -5.38 1.50
C LEU A 90 -11.64 -5.08 1.33
N GLY A 91 -10.84 -6.12 1.09
CA GLY A 91 -9.41 -6.00 0.78
C GLY A 91 -9.16 -6.44 -0.65
N PHE A 92 -8.48 -5.61 -1.41
CA PHE A 92 -8.10 -5.88 -2.79
C PHE A 92 -6.78 -5.20 -3.12
N ALA A 93 -6.05 -5.66 -4.14
CA ALA A 93 -4.80 -5.03 -4.54
C ALA A 93 -5.03 -3.57 -4.97
N GLY A 94 -4.25 -2.63 -4.45
CA GLY A 94 -4.49 -1.17 -4.53
C GLY A 94 -4.43 -0.55 -5.93
N PHE A 95 -4.01 -1.29 -6.96
CA PHE A 95 -4.13 -0.86 -8.36
C PHE A 95 -5.53 -1.18 -8.95
N PHE A 96 -6.41 -1.82 -8.17
CA PHE A 96 -7.79 -2.17 -8.51
C PHE A 96 -7.93 -2.95 -9.83
N GLY A 97 -6.92 -3.78 -10.16
CA GLY A 97 -6.93 -4.61 -11.36
C GLY A 97 -6.65 -3.86 -12.67
N LEU A 98 -6.36 -2.57 -12.63
CA LEU A 98 -6.16 -1.71 -13.81
C LEU A 98 -4.66 -1.48 -14.08
N PRO A 99 -4.05 -2.15 -15.08
CA PRO A 99 -2.65 -1.97 -15.44
C PRO A 99 -2.47 -0.69 -16.28
N VAL A 100 -2.37 0.44 -15.62
CA VAL A 100 -2.34 1.77 -16.27
C VAL A 100 -1.04 2.52 -15.99
N SER A 101 -0.64 3.36 -16.97
CA SER A 101 0.25 4.48 -16.74
C SER A 101 -0.57 5.75 -16.68
N ILE A 102 -0.29 6.61 -15.71
CA ILE A 102 -1.05 7.83 -15.47
C ILE A 102 -0.16 9.05 -15.67
N LYS A 103 -0.65 10.01 -16.43
CA LYS A 103 -0.10 11.35 -16.55
C LYS A 103 -0.97 12.30 -15.75
N ASP A 104 -0.40 12.80 -14.65
CA ASP A 104 -1.06 13.82 -13.83
C ASP A 104 -1.33 15.09 -14.66
N TYR A 105 -2.38 15.85 -14.34
CA TYR A 105 -2.74 17.09 -15.03
C TYR A 105 -1.58 18.10 -15.04
N ASP A 106 -0.92 18.24 -13.91
CA ASP A 106 0.24 19.13 -13.75
C ASP A 106 1.58 18.49 -14.08
N GLY A 107 1.60 17.18 -14.29
CA GLY A 107 2.83 16.40 -14.48
C GLY A 107 3.28 16.35 -15.94
N GLU A 108 4.59 16.46 -16.14
CA GLU A 108 5.20 16.18 -17.46
C GLU A 108 5.55 14.69 -17.61
N THR A 109 5.65 13.95 -16.51
CA THR A 109 6.08 12.56 -16.51
C THR A 109 4.90 11.60 -16.39
N ILE A 110 4.94 10.54 -17.17
CA ILE A 110 4.02 9.40 -17.05
C ILE A 110 4.54 8.50 -15.93
N LYS A 111 3.65 8.04 -15.04
CA LYS A 111 3.96 7.13 -13.94
C LYS A 111 3.23 5.82 -14.13
N ASP A 112 3.95 4.71 -14.05
CA ASP A 112 3.36 3.37 -14.10
C ASP A 112 2.67 3.07 -12.77
N SER A 113 1.35 2.86 -12.81
CA SER A 113 0.53 2.62 -11.63
C SER A 113 -0.07 1.21 -11.64
N CYS A 114 0.81 0.21 -11.68
CA CYS A 114 0.49 -1.20 -11.61
C CYS A 114 1.64 -1.97 -10.94
N PRO A 115 1.43 -3.23 -10.49
CA PRO A 115 2.49 -4.05 -9.91
C PRO A 115 3.67 -4.23 -10.89
N VAL A 116 4.89 -4.25 -10.35
CA VAL A 116 6.14 -4.41 -11.14
C VAL A 116 6.14 -5.68 -12.01
N LEU A 117 5.36 -6.68 -11.64
CA LEU A 117 5.12 -7.91 -12.42
C LEU A 117 4.40 -7.66 -13.75
N LEU A 118 3.69 -6.54 -13.87
CA LEU A 118 2.88 -6.20 -15.03
C LEU A 118 3.48 -5.01 -15.76
N LYS A 119 3.32 -5.01 -17.09
CA LYS A 119 3.55 -3.79 -17.87
C LYS A 119 2.22 -3.03 -17.96
N PRO A 120 2.23 -1.70 -17.83
CA PRO A 120 1.07 -0.89 -18.12
C PRO A 120 0.57 -1.16 -19.54
N ARG A 121 -0.74 -1.29 -19.66
CA ARG A 121 -1.39 -1.59 -20.94
C ARG A 121 -2.07 -0.36 -21.53
N PHE A 122 -2.42 0.60 -20.67
CA PHE A 122 -3.17 1.78 -21.07
C PHE A 122 -2.51 3.03 -20.51
N ASN A 123 -2.52 4.09 -21.32
CA ASN A 123 -2.10 5.43 -20.91
C ASN A 123 -3.35 6.25 -20.58
N ILE A 124 -3.39 6.80 -19.37
CA ILE A 124 -4.49 7.61 -18.85
C ILE A 124 -3.98 9.02 -18.56
N HIS A 125 -4.72 10.03 -19.02
CA HIS A 125 -4.44 11.42 -18.73
C HIS A 125 -5.50 11.98 -17.79
N GLU A 126 -5.13 12.97 -16.98
CA GLU A 126 -6.10 13.71 -16.18
C GLU A 126 -6.55 14.96 -16.93
N LYS A 127 -7.83 15.30 -16.75
CA LYS A 127 -8.38 16.59 -17.15
C LYS A 127 -9.01 17.30 -15.94
N ALA A 128 -8.96 18.63 -15.97
CA ALA A 128 -9.67 19.44 -14.98
C ALA A 128 -11.19 19.23 -15.13
N ILE A 129 -11.90 19.18 -14.01
CA ILE A 129 -13.36 19.17 -13.99
C ILE A 129 -13.82 20.61 -14.27
N ALA A 130 -14.61 20.80 -15.31
CA ALA A 130 -15.04 22.10 -15.83
C ALA A 130 -16.07 22.82 -14.91
N ALA A 131 -15.87 22.83 -13.60
CA ALA A 131 -16.76 23.52 -12.67
C ALA A 131 -16.57 25.06 -12.65
N ASN A 132 -15.39 25.55 -13.06
CA ASN A 132 -15.08 26.98 -13.07
C ASN A 132 -13.89 27.29 -13.99
N GLU A 133 -14.16 27.75 -15.20
CA GLU A 133 -13.12 28.11 -16.20
C GLU A 133 -12.14 29.15 -15.68
N HIS A 134 -12.59 30.09 -14.88
CA HIS A 134 -11.72 31.13 -14.29
C HIS A 134 -10.70 30.51 -13.31
N CYS A 135 -11.08 29.49 -12.53
CA CYS A 135 -10.13 28.79 -11.64
C CYS A 135 -9.09 28.01 -12.44
N ILE A 136 -9.48 27.40 -13.55
CA ILE A 136 -8.57 26.67 -14.43
C ILE A 136 -7.57 27.63 -15.06
N GLU A 137 -8.04 28.77 -15.60
CA GLU A 137 -7.16 29.80 -16.18
C GLU A 137 -6.18 30.39 -15.13
N HIS A 138 -6.66 30.63 -13.91
CA HIS A 138 -5.80 31.09 -12.81
C HIS A 138 -4.75 30.03 -12.43
N HIS A 139 -5.14 28.77 -12.35
CA HIS A 139 -4.24 27.65 -12.09
C HIS A 139 -3.14 27.56 -13.16
N GLU A 140 -3.50 27.61 -14.45
CA GLU A 140 -2.54 27.50 -15.56
C GLU A 140 -1.55 28.67 -15.57
N LYS A 141 -2.02 29.91 -15.35
CA LYS A 141 -1.16 31.08 -15.21
C LYS A 141 -0.23 30.96 -14.00
N GLY A 142 -0.75 30.46 -12.87
CA GLY A 142 0.05 30.22 -11.66
C GLY A 142 1.12 29.17 -11.87
N LYS A 143 0.80 28.09 -12.58
CA LYS A 143 1.72 27.03 -12.98
C LYS A 143 2.83 27.57 -13.89
N GLU A 144 2.47 28.33 -14.92
CA GLU A 144 3.44 28.96 -15.82
C GLU A 144 4.38 29.89 -15.03
N PHE A 145 3.84 30.72 -14.15
CA PHE A 145 4.63 31.57 -13.28
C PHE A 145 5.62 30.81 -12.40
N LYS A 146 5.17 29.71 -11.76
CA LYS A 146 6.06 28.83 -10.98
C LYS A 146 7.15 28.21 -11.84
N ASN A 147 6.84 27.77 -13.05
CA ASN A 147 7.81 27.21 -13.97
C ASN A 147 8.86 28.22 -14.41
N ILE A 148 8.44 29.48 -14.66
CA ILE A 148 9.37 30.57 -14.97
C ILE A 148 10.30 30.83 -13.78
N LEU A 149 9.73 30.95 -12.56
CA LEU A 149 10.54 31.19 -11.35
C LEU A 149 11.54 30.05 -11.11
N ASN A 150 11.09 28.79 -11.26
CA ASN A 150 11.98 27.65 -11.12
C ASN A 150 13.09 27.65 -12.17
N ARG A 151 12.79 27.97 -13.43
CA ARG A 151 13.79 28.10 -14.50
C ARG A 151 14.81 29.18 -14.18
N VAL A 152 14.37 30.36 -13.75
CA VAL A 152 15.25 31.47 -13.34
C VAL A 152 16.12 31.03 -12.15
N TYR A 153 15.54 30.41 -11.14
CA TYR A 153 16.29 29.90 -9.99
C TYR A 153 17.36 28.88 -10.40
N GLN A 154 17.04 27.93 -11.28
CA GLN A 154 18.02 26.95 -11.78
C GLN A 154 19.13 27.63 -12.61
N GLN A 155 18.80 28.60 -13.44
CA GLN A 155 19.80 29.35 -14.19
C GLN A 155 20.74 30.13 -13.25
N LEU A 156 20.21 30.81 -12.24
CA LEU A 156 21.03 31.51 -11.25
C LEU A 156 21.90 30.56 -10.42
N LYS A 157 21.38 29.40 -10.07
CA LYS A 157 22.08 28.39 -9.26
C LYS A 157 23.26 27.74 -9.99
N TYR A 158 23.13 27.48 -11.30
CA TYR A 158 24.13 26.72 -12.06
C TYR A 158 25.05 27.57 -12.94
N ASN A 159 24.94 28.87 -12.90
CA ASN A 159 25.85 29.79 -13.57
C ASN A 159 27.15 29.94 -12.76
N PHE A 160 28.21 30.45 -13.39
CA PHE A 160 29.53 30.61 -12.75
C PHE A 160 29.58 31.69 -11.65
N SER A 161 28.94 32.84 -11.86
CA SER A 161 29.05 34.02 -10.96
C SER A 161 27.79 34.29 -10.13
N THR A 162 26.62 33.93 -10.64
CA THR A 162 25.33 34.26 -10.03
C THR A 162 24.97 33.48 -8.76
N PRO A 163 25.53 32.31 -8.42
CA PRO A 163 25.25 31.64 -7.14
C PRO A 163 25.60 32.50 -5.92
N PHE A 164 26.65 33.30 -5.99
CA PHE A 164 27.03 34.23 -4.90
C PHE A 164 25.96 35.32 -4.68
N ALA A 165 25.51 35.96 -5.75
CA ALA A 165 24.45 36.96 -5.68
C ALA A 165 23.11 36.33 -5.24
N LEU A 166 22.84 35.08 -5.65
CA LEU A 166 21.64 34.32 -5.23
C LEU A 166 21.65 34.07 -3.73
N VAL A 167 22.79 33.66 -3.15
CA VAL A 167 22.93 33.43 -1.71
C VAL A 167 22.81 34.71 -0.94
N GLU A 168 23.42 35.79 -1.41
CA GLU A 168 23.35 37.12 -0.76
C GLU A 168 21.92 37.68 -0.74
N SER A 169 21.18 37.53 -1.84
CA SER A 169 19.81 38.06 -1.96
C SER A 169 18.76 37.19 -1.26
N LEU A 170 18.87 35.84 -1.35
CA LEU A 170 17.87 34.92 -0.82
C LEU A 170 18.26 34.26 0.50
N GLY A 171 19.50 34.42 0.98
CA GLY A 171 20.01 33.75 2.15
C GLY A 171 19.20 33.98 3.42
N ILE A 172 18.74 35.22 3.64
CA ILE A 172 17.87 35.56 4.77
C ILE A 172 16.54 34.80 4.71
N TRP A 173 15.90 34.76 3.53
CA TRP A 173 14.66 34.03 3.32
C TRP A 173 14.85 32.53 3.48
N CYS A 174 15.94 31.97 2.97
CA CYS A 174 16.29 30.59 3.19
C CYS A 174 16.50 30.26 4.67
N GLY A 175 17.16 31.16 5.42
CA GLY A 175 17.34 31.08 6.87
C GLY A 175 16.01 31.08 7.63
N ILE A 176 15.11 32.00 7.31
CA ILE A 176 13.76 32.05 7.92
C ILE A 176 12.97 30.78 7.61
N THR A 177 12.95 30.35 6.36
CA THR A 177 12.21 29.11 5.98
C THR A 177 12.79 27.87 6.62
N MET A 178 14.12 27.76 6.73
CA MET A 178 14.80 26.67 7.43
C MET A 178 14.43 26.68 8.92
N PHE A 179 14.45 27.85 9.57
CA PHE A 179 14.06 27.99 10.97
C PHE A 179 12.59 27.57 11.18
N LEU A 180 11.66 28.07 10.36
CA LEU A 180 10.24 27.71 10.45
C LEU A 180 10.01 26.21 10.23
N LYS A 181 10.64 25.62 9.23
CA LYS A 181 10.54 24.16 8.97
C LYS A 181 11.10 23.32 10.10
N SER A 182 12.13 23.79 10.80
CA SER A 182 12.74 23.07 11.92
C SER A 182 11.98 23.24 13.23
N CYS A 183 11.52 24.46 13.53
CA CYS A 183 10.88 24.77 14.81
C CYS A 183 9.35 24.57 14.79
N SER A 184 8.70 24.75 13.63
CA SER A 184 7.25 24.65 13.50
C SER A 184 6.84 24.10 12.12
N PRO A 185 7.12 22.82 11.83
CA PRO A 185 6.92 22.24 10.51
C PRO A 185 5.45 22.28 10.06
N ILE A 186 4.49 22.07 10.96
CA ILE A 186 3.05 22.16 10.66
C ILE A 186 2.68 23.57 10.18
N PHE A 187 3.14 24.60 10.89
CA PHE A 187 2.89 26.00 10.50
C PHE A 187 3.56 26.33 9.16
N ALA A 188 4.82 25.94 9.00
CA ALA A 188 5.56 26.14 7.75
C ALA A 188 4.84 25.51 6.55
N ARG A 189 4.29 24.30 6.73
CA ARG A 189 3.50 23.62 5.69
C ARG A 189 2.20 24.35 5.37
N ARG A 190 1.45 24.80 6.39
CA ARG A 190 0.22 25.58 6.19
C ARG A 190 0.51 26.84 5.40
N LEU A 191 1.50 27.64 5.84
CA LEU A 191 1.89 28.86 5.16
C LEU A 191 2.30 28.60 3.71
N THR A 192 3.09 27.55 3.45
CA THR A 192 3.50 27.18 2.10
C THR A 192 2.29 26.75 1.24
N LYS A 193 1.33 26.02 1.83
CA LYS A 193 0.09 25.63 1.16
C LYS A 193 -0.74 26.85 0.79
N ASP A 194 -0.97 27.75 1.74
CA ASP A 194 -1.79 28.94 1.53
C ASP A 194 -1.19 29.87 0.45
N LEU A 195 0.14 30.06 0.49
CA LEU A 195 0.85 30.81 -0.56
C LEU A 195 0.76 30.11 -1.93
N ASN A 196 0.85 28.79 -1.95
CA ASN A 196 0.70 28.04 -3.17
C ASN A 196 -0.72 28.14 -3.74
N GLU A 197 -1.74 28.08 -2.89
CA GLU A 197 -3.15 28.23 -3.29
C GLU A 197 -3.45 29.64 -3.84
N MET A 198 -2.80 30.67 -3.31
CA MET A 198 -2.92 32.04 -3.85
C MET A 198 -2.33 32.16 -5.26
N ILE A 199 -1.19 31.52 -5.53
CA ILE A 199 -0.48 31.65 -6.82
C ILE A 199 -1.06 30.66 -7.84
N CYS A 200 -1.35 29.45 -7.42
CA CYS A 200 -1.80 28.34 -8.27
C CYS A 200 -2.85 27.55 -7.48
N PRO A 201 -4.12 27.98 -7.54
CA PRO A 201 -5.21 27.34 -6.80
C PRO A 201 -5.34 25.87 -7.22
N SER A 202 -5.64 25.00 -6.26
CA SER A 202 -5.86 23.58 -6.55
C SER A 202 -7.12 23.41 -7.39
N ILE A 203 -7.04 22.58 -8.40
CA ILE A 203 -8.16 22.20 -9.26
C ILE A 203 -8.50 20.74 -9.07
N GLN A 204 -9.78 20.43 -9.21
CA GLN A 204 -10.23 19.05 -9.21
C GLN A 204 -9.99 18.44 -10.59
N THR A 205 -9.41 17.24 -10.59
CA THR A 205 -9.13 16.50 -11.82
C THR A 205 -9.88 15.17 -11.86
N GLN A 206 -10.09 14.67 -13.06
CA GLN A 206 -10.66 13.36 -13.30
C GLN A 206 -9.85 12.62 -14.37
N PRO A 207 -9.73 11.29 -14.29
CA PRO A 207 -9.08 10.50 -15.31
C PRO A 207 -9.92 10.50 -16.61
N VAL A 208 -9.26 10.73 -17.73
CA VAL A 208 -9.81 10.54 -19.06
C VAL A 208 -9.39 9.17 -19.56
N PHE A 209 -10.36 8.30 -19.75
CA PHE A 209 -10.15 6.90 -20.10
C PHE A 209 -10.93 6.46 -21.32
N GLU A 210 -11.60 7.37 -22.00
CA GLU A 210 -12.21 7.11 -23.30
C GLU A 210 -11.15 7.10 -24.39
N LEU A 211 -11.26 6.14 -25.31
CA LEU A 211 -10.32 6.08 -26.45
C LEU A 211 -10.34 7.40 -27.21
N ASP A 212 -9.19 8.01 -27.33
CA ASP A 212 -9.00 9.11 -28.26
C ASP A 212 -8.81 8.51 -29.66
N LEU A 213 -9.70 8.89 -30.59
CA LEU A 213 -9.62 8.42 -31.98
C LEU A 213 -8.41 8.98 -32.73
N LEU A 214 -7.78 10.04 -32.19
CA LEU A 214 -6.60 10.69 -32.77
C LEU A 214 -5.31 10.11 -32.20
N GLU A 215 -5.30 9.76 -30.90
CA GLU A 215 -4.17 9.15 -30.23
C GLU A 215 -4.50 7.69 -29.87
N LYS A 216 -4.19 6.75 -30.77
CA LYS A 216 -4.55 5.32 -30.65
C LYS A 216 -4.03 4.61 -29.40
N GLU A 217 -3.17 5.24 -28.60
CA GLU A 217 -2.54 4.66 -27.41
C GLU A 217 -3.12 5.21 -26.09
N VAL A 218 -4.10 6.12 -26.14
CA VAL A 218 -4.68 6.76 -24.96
C VAL A 218 -6.10 6.26 -24.72
N GLY A 219 -6.36 5.78 -23.51
CA GLY A 219 -7.69 5.35 -23.08
C GLY A 219 -7.88 3.83 -23.04
N ILE A 220 -9.07 3.42 -22.64
CA ILE A 220 -9.50 2.01 -22.47
C ILE A 220 -10.74 1.80 -23.32
N SER A 221 -10.75 0.79 -24.18
CA SER A 221 -11.93 0.45 -24.98
C SER A 221 -13.12 0.03 -24.09
N LEU A 222 -14.34 0.21 -24.56
CA LEU A 222 -15.54 -0.16 -23.79
C LEU A 222 -15.54 -1.64 -23.41
N GLN A 223 -15.10 -2.52 -24.31
CA GLN A 223 -15.00 -3.96 -24.03
C GLN A 223 -14.01 -4.24 -22.90
N GLU A 224 -12.85 -3.58 -22.89
CA GLU A 224 -11.87 -3.70 -21.84
C GLU A 224 -12.34 -3.08 -20.53
N GLN A 225 -13.05 -1.93 -20.55
CA GLN A 225 -13.67 -1.35 -19.36
C GLN A 225 -14.61 -2.37 -18.69
N ILE A 226 -15.47 -3.04 -19.48
CA ILE A 226 -16.38 -4.07 -18.99
C ILE A 226 -15.60 -5.28 -18.41
N ALA A 227 -14.60 -5.76 -19.14
CA ALA A 227 -13.81 -6.93 -18.73
C ALA A 227 -13.05 -6.68 -17.42
N TYR A 228 -12.37 -5.53 -17.30
CA TYR A 228 -11.65 -5.17 -16.08
C TYR A 228 -12.57 -4.89 -14.90
N ALA A 229 -13.70 -4.21 -15.12
CA ALA A 229 -14.71 -3.99 -14.09
C ALA A 229 -15.27 -5.31 -13.56
N GLN A 230 -15.63 -6.23 -14.45
CA GLN A 230 -16.12 -7.56 -14.09
C GLN A 230 -15.07 -8.36 -13.30
N MET A 231 -13.83 -8.39 -13.78
CA MET A 231 -12.72 -9.09 -13.13
C MET A 231 -12.44 -8.53 -11.73
N ALA A 232 -12.38 -7.20 -11.60
CA ALA A 232 -12.16 -6.54 -10.32
C ALA A 232 -13.26 -6.88 -9.31
N LEU A 233 -14.54 -6.75 -9.69
CA LEU A 233 -15.67 -7.07 -8.81
C LEU A 233 -15.68 -8.54 -8.38
N ARG A 234 -15.39 -9.47 -9.28
CA ARG A 234 -15.32 -10.90 -8.95
C ARG A 234 -14.16 -11.22 -8.03
N LEU A 235 -12.96 -10.68 -8.30
CA LEU A 235 -11.76 -10.92 -7.48
C LEU A 235 -11.90 -10.39 -6.06
N MET A 236 -12.64 -9.29 -5.85
CA MET A 236 -12.91 -8.78 -4.50
C MET A 236 -14.15 -9.39 -3.84
N GLY A 237 -14.87 -10.28 -4.56
CA GLY A 237 -16.10 -10.92 -4.07
C GLY A 237 -17.30 -9.99 -3.98
N LEU A 238 -17.30 -8.85 -4.68
CA LEU A 238 -18.39 -7.87 -4.69
C LEU A 238 -19.25 -8.04 -5.96
N THR A 239 -20.06 -9.09 -6.01
CA THR A 239 -20.91 -9.42 -7.16
C THR A 239 -22.39 -9.20 -6.90
N ASP A 240 -22.79 -9.10 -5.65
CA ASP A 240 -24.15 -8.84 -5.17
C ASP A 240 -24.12 -7.98 -3.89
N ASN A 241 -25.29 -7.70 -3.32
CA ASN A 241 -25.44 -6.94 -2.07
C ASN A 241 -24.65 -5.61 -2.05
N PHE A 242 -24.67 -4.88 -3.16
CA PHE A 242 -24.00 -3.58 -3.22
C PHE A 242 -24.61 -2.58 -2.24
N ALA A 243 -23.75 -1.90 -1.46
CA ALA A 243 -24.15 -0.78 -0.62
C ALA A 243 -24.67 0.42 -1.45
N LYS A 244 -25.25 1.41 -0.76
CA LYS A 244 -25.61 2.69 -1.40
C LYS A 244 -24.39 3.43 -1.92
N LEU A 245 -23.30 3.43 -1.13
CA LEU A 245 -22.01 3.98 -1.51
C LEU A 245 -20.97 2.86 -1.57
N VAL A 246 -20.22 2.77 -2.67
CA VAL A 246 -19.05 1.89 -2.79
C VAL A 246 -17.82 2.76 -3.04
N ILE A 247 -16.84 2.67 -2.15
CA ILE A 247 -15.66 3.55 -2.16
C ILE A 247 -14.41 2.71 -2.35
N PHE A 248 -13.75 2.88 -3.48
CA PHE A 248 -12.42 2.32 -3.70
C PHE A 248 -11.40 3.24 -3.05
N CYS A 249 -10.66 2.74 -2.08
CA CYS A 249 -9.73 3.50 -1.29
C CYS A 249 -8.30 3.06 -1.59
N GLY A 250 -7.65 3.75 -2.53
CA GLY A 250 -6.22 3.61 -2.76
C GLY A 250 -5.43 4.19 -1.59
N HIS A 251 -4.16 3.84 -1.46
CA HIS A 251 -3.34 4.44 -0.41
C HIS A 251 -2.07 5.08 -0.95
N GLY A 252 -1.51 5.94 -0.14
CA GLY A 252 -0.23 6.60 -0.30
C GLY A 252 0.22 7.18 1.03
N SER A 253 1.39 7.80 1.07
CA SER A 253 1.97 8.35 2.28
C SER A 253 2.28 9.84 2.14
N SER A 254 2.29 10.56 3.25
CA SER A 254 2.73 11.95 3.34
C SER A 254 4.02 12.04 4.13
N THR A 255 5.13 12.31 3.45
CA THR A 255 6.46 12.44 4.07
C THR A 255 7.22 13.62 3.47
N GLN A 256 8.17 14.17 4.23
CA GLN A 256 9.05 15.21 3.75
C GLN A 256 10.48 14.69 3.70
N ASN A 257 11.22 15.05 2.63
CA ASN A 257 12.64 14.71 2.50
C ASN A 257 12.96 13.22 2.74
N ASN A 258 12.05 12.33 2.33
CA ASN A 258 12.21 10.89 2.53
C ASN A 258 12.62 10.22 1.20
N PRO A 259 13.87 9.74 1.08
CA PRO A 259 14.32 9.07 -0.13
C PRO A 259 13.66 7.71 -0.37
N TYR A 260 13.01 7.17 0.66
CA TYR A 260 12.29 5.89 0.63
C TYR A 260 10.76 6.09 0.63
N ALA A 261 10.27 7.23 0.13
CA ALA A 261 8.83 7.52 0.07
C ALA A 261 8.07 6.43 -0.71
N SER A 262 8.63 5.94 -1.82
CA SER A 262 8.01 4.87 -2.62
C SER A 262 7.82 3.54 -1.87
N ALA A 263 8.62 3.27 -0.83
CA ALA A 263 8.45 2.09 0.02
C ALA A 263 7.27 2.24 1.01
N LEU A 264 6.77 3.46 1.20
CA LEU A 264 5.58 3.75 1.99
C LEU A 264 4.32 3.86 1.12
N ASP A 265 4.47 4.14 -0.17
CA ASP A 265 3.37 4.18 -1.13
C ASP A 265 2.91 2.77 -1.53
N CYS A 266 1.93 2.66 -2.41
CA CYS A 266 1.30 1.38 -2.74
C CYS A 266 2.23 0.47 -3.55
N GLY A 267 2.63 -0.69 -2.98
CA GLY A 267 3.42 -1.70 -3.68
C GLY A 267 2.71 -2.29 -4.91
N ALA A 268 1.38 -2.40 -4.85
CA ALA A 268 0.56 -2.82 -6.00
C ALA A 268 0.46 -1.77 -7.11
N CYS A 269 0.84 -0.51 -6.83
CA CYS A 269 0.90 0.57 -7.82
C CYS A 269 2.35 0.93 -8.22
N GLY A 270 3.29 -0.02 -8.06
CA GLY A 270 4.70 0.20 -8.42
C GLY A 270 5.39 1.25 -7.56
N GLY A 271 4.96 1.44 -6.30
CA GLY A 271 5.50 2.46 -5.39
C GLY A 271 4.95 3.86 -5.64
N ASN A 272 3.79 3.97 -6.30
CA ASN A 272 3.03 5.20 -6.46
C ASN A 272 1.75 5.17 -5.61
N GLN A 273 1.06 6.30 -5.48
CA GLN A 273 -0.21 6.40 -4.79
C GLN A 273 -1.35 5.76 -5.58
N GLY A 274 -2.22 4.98 -4.91
CA GLY A 274 -3.27 4.19 -5.56
C GLY A 274 -4.61 4.93 -5.80
N GLY A 275 -4.76 6.17 -5.31
CA GLY A 275 -6.03 6.89 -5.37
C GLY A 275 -6.55 7.15 -6.79
N LYS A 276 -5.64 7.35 -7.74
CA LYS A 276 -6.02 7.57 -9.15
C LYS A 276 -6.59 6.31 -9.81
N ASN A 277 -6.03 5.14 -9.50
CA ASN A 277 -6.60 3.86 -9.95
C ASN A 277 -7.99 3.63 -9.35
N ALA A 278 -8.17 3.98 -8.08
CA ALA A 278 -9.45 3.94 -7.38
C ALA A 278 -10.49 4.83 -8.07
N GLN A 279 -10.13 6.07 -8.40
CA GLN A 279 -10.99 7.02 -9.10
C GLN A 279 -11.35 6.52 -10.51
N LEU A 280 -10.39 5.93 -11.21
CA LEU A 280 -10.60 5.38 -12.55
C LEU A 280 -11.62 4.23 -12.52
N LEU A 281 -11.46 3.23 -11.64
CA LEU A 281 -12.41 2.13 -11.52
C LEU A 281 -13.81 2.62 -11.13
N ALA A 282 -13.90 3.57 -10.18
CA ALA A 282 -15.17 4.18 -9.78
C ALA A 282 -15.86 4.86 -10.97
N SER A 283 -15.10 5.59 -11.78
CA SER A 283 -15.61 6.27 -12.98
C SER A 283 -16.12 5.27 -14.03
N ILE A 284 -15.43 4.17 -14.26
CA ILE A 284 -15.85 3.08 -15.16
C ILE A 284 -17.17 2.46 -14.68
N LEU A 285 -17.27 2.12 -13.39
CA LEU A 285 -18.45 1.47 -12.80
C LEU A 285 -19.67 2.38 -12.69
N ASN A 286 -19.50 3.69 -12.76
CA ASN A 286 -20.61 4.64 -12.83
C ASN A 286 -21.21 4.78 -14.23
N LYS A 287 -20.59 4.24 -15.29
CA LYS A 287 -21.14 4.26 -16.64
C LYS A 287 -22.33 3.31 -16.79
N ILE A 288 -23.47 3.82 -17.24
CA ILE A 288 -24.68 3.04 -17.43
C ILE A 288 -24.48 1.87 -18.40
N ILE A 289 -23.70 2.09 -19.46
CA ILE A 289 -23.44 1.06 -20.48
C ILE A 289 -22.59 -0.10 -19.88
N VAL A 290 -21.64 0.20 -19.02
CA VAL A 290 -20.83 -0.81 -18.30
C VAL A 290 -21.72 -1.60 -17.33
N ARG A 291 -22.59 -0.92 -16.56
CA ARG A 291 -23.52 -1.59 -15.62
C ARG A 291 -24.50 -2.53 -16.32
N ARG A 292 -25.00 -2.15 -17.51
CA ARG A 292 -25.87 -3.02 -18.32
C ARG A 292 -25.17 -4.28 -18.76
N ALA A 293 -23.93 -4.15 -19.28
CA ALA A 293 -23.15 -5.29 -19.68
C ALA A 293 -22.75 -6.19 -18.48
N LEU A 294 -22.48 -5.60 -17.31
CA LEU A 294 -22.24 -6.37 -16.09
C LEU A 294 -23.48 -7.15 -15.64
N ALA A 295 -24.68 -6.57 -15.78
CA ALA A 295 -25.95 -7.25 -15.47
C ALA A 295 -26.19 -8.46 -16.39
N GLU A 296 -25.86 -8.36 -17.68
CA GLU A 296 -25.90 -9.48 -18.63
C GLU A 296 -24.93 -10.61 -18.22
N ASN A 297 -23.84 -10.27 -17.53
CA ASN A 297 -22.85 -11.21 -16.98
C ASN A 297 -23.13 -11.65 -15.53
N GLY A 298 -24.34 -11.37 -15.00
CA GLY A 298 -24.81 -11.80 -13.69
C GLY A 298 -24.44 -10.89 -12.52
N ILE A 299 -23.84 -9.71 -12.76
CA ILE A 299 -23.52 -8.73 -11.72
C ILE A 299 -24.53 -7.56 -11.79
N ASN A 300 -25.53 -7.61 -10.92
CA ASN A 300 -26.61 -6.62 -10.90
C ASN A 300 -26.32 -5.49 -9.91
N ILE A 301 -25.88 -4.34 -10.42
CA ILE A 301 -25.60 -3.14 -9.62
C ILE A 301 -26.90 -2.32 -9.50
N PRO A 302 -27.41 -2.04 -8.28
CA PRO A 302 -28.58 -1.19 -8.08
C PRO A 302 -28.39 0.20 -8.70
N GLN A 303 -29.46 0.78 -9.23
CA GLN A 303 -29.37 2.08 -9.89
C GLN A 303 -28.96 3.21 -8.94
N ASP A 304 -29.31 3.08 -7.66
CA ASP A 304 -28.99 4.04 -6.60
C ASP A 304 -27.60 3.83 -5.98
N THR A 305 -26.84 2.78 -6.37
CA THR A 305 -25.46 2.60 -5.94
C THR A 305 -24.54 3.60 -6.64
N LEU A 306 -23.74 4.33 -5.86
CA LEU A 306 -22.73 5.26 -6.35
C LEU A 306 -21.32 4.76 -6.01
N PHE A 307 -20.41 4.83 -6.99
CA PHE A 307 -19.00 4.49 -6.81
C PHE A 307 -18.17 5.75 -6.69
N TYR A 308 -17.26 5.77 -5.70
CA TYR A 308 -16.29 6.84 -5.46
C TYR A 308 -14.88 6.27 -5.40
N GLY A 309 -13.93 7.05 -5.89
CA GLY A 309 -12.52 6.84 -5.59
C GLY A 309 -12.12 7.64 -4.35
N ALA A 310 -11.17 7.13 -3.59
CA ALA A 310 -10.61 7.80 -2.43
C ALA A 310 -9.11 7.50 -2.29
N GLN A 311 -8.42 8.35 -1.54
CA GLN A 311 -7.02 8.19 -1.16
C GLN A 311 -6.91 8.12 0.37
N HIS A 312 -6.35 7.04 0.89
CA HIS A 312 -5.96 6.91 2.30
C HIS A 312 -4.48 7.30 2.44
N ASP A 313 -4.21 8.36 3.19
CA ASP A 313 -2.87 8.73 3.60
C ASP A 313 -2.45 7.89 4.82
N THR A 314 -1.58 6.92 4.62
CA THR A 314 -1.17 5.99 5.68
C THR A 314 -0.32 6.63 6.78
N THR A 315 0.27 7.80 6.54
CA THR A 315 1.03 8.53 7.55
C THR A 315 0.11 9.23 8.53
N THR A 316 -0.96 9.88 8.03
CA THR A 316 -1.90 10.67 8.83
C THR A 316 -3.23 9.99 9.12
N ASP A 317 -3.53 8.90 8.42
CA ASP A 317 -4.83 8.21 8.36
C ASP A 317 -5.98 9.09 7.83
N GLU A 318 -5.65 10.15 7.09
CA GLU A 318 -6.67 10.90 6.35
C GLU A 318 -7.19 10.12 5.15
N VAL A 319 -8.51 10.16 4.95
CA VAL A 319 -9.14 9.60 3.75
C VAL A 319 -9.82 10.73 2.99
N GLU A 320 -9.27 11.02 1.81
CA GLU A 320 -9.84 11.99 0.89
C GLU A 320 -10.70 11.28 -0.14
N ILE A 321 -12.02 11.58 -0.17
CA ILE A 321 -12.94 11.05 -1.16
C ILE A 321 -12.98 12.02 -2.34
N TYR A 322 -12.61 11.52 -3.53
CA TYR A 322 -12.57 12.32 -4.74
C TYR A 322 -13.97 12.70 -5.23
N HIS A 323 -14.08 13.87 -5.82
CA HIS A 323 -15.32 14.29 -6.45
C HIS A 323 -15.69 13.38 -7.62
N SER A 324 -16.99 13.12 -7.76
CA SER A 324 -17.55 12.35 -8.86
C SER A 324 -18.52 13.25 -9.64
N ASN A 325 -18.52 13.10 -10.96
CA ASN A 325 -19.47 13.81 -11.84
C ASN A 325 -20.90 13.24 -11.78
N VAL A 326 -21.13 12.20 -11.00
CA VAL A 326 -22.46 11.61 -10.79
C VAL A 326 -23.26 12.53 -9.89
N SER A 327 -24.57 12.70 -10.17
CA SER A 327 -25.45 13.66 -9.50
C SER A 327 -25.25 13.69 -7.98
N GLN A 328 -24.71 14.79 -7.49
CA GLN A 328 -24.17 15.01 -6.14
C GLN A 328 -25.25 14.96 -5.03
N PHE A 329 -26.52 14.76 -5.36
CA PHE A 329 -27.60 14.87 -4.39
C PHE A 329 -28.14 13.53 -3.85
N ILE A 330 -27.76 12.42 -4.48
CA ILE A 330 -28.19 11.10 -4.01
C ILE A 330 -27.25 10.66 -2.88
N HIS A 331 -27.81 10.31 -1.71
CA HIS A 331 -27.08 9.83 -0.53
C HIS A 331 -26.06 10.83 0.06
N GLN A 332 -26.27 12.13 -0.10
CA GLN A 332 -25.37 13.15 0.46
C GLN A 332 -25.27 13.05 2.00
N ASP A 333 -26.39 12.76 2.66
CA ASP A 333 -26.48 12.52 4.09
C ASP A 333 -25.57 11.37 4.55
N ILE A 334 -25.57 10.26 3.81
CA ILE A 334 -24.71 9.10 4.09
C ILE A 334 -23.24 9.45 3.85
N LEU A 335 -22.95 10.20 2.80
CA LEU A 335 -21.58 10.62 2.48
C LEU A 335 -21.01 11.56 3.54
N ASP A 336 -21.80 12.49 4.05
CA ASP A 336 -21.37 13.45 5.08
C ASP A 336 -21.21 12.76 6.44
N GLN A 337 -22.10 11.80 6.77
CA GLN A 337 -21.93 10.94 7.94
C GLN A 337 -20.65 10.11 7.82
N LEU A 338 -20.40 9.49 6.66
CA LEU A 338 -19.19 8.71 6.42
C LEU A 338 -17.93 9.56 6.57
N ARG A 339 -17.89 10.80 6.09
CA ARG A 339 -16.76 11.72 6.29
C ARG A 339 -16.50 12.00 7.77
N THR A 340 -17.56 12.14 8.55
CA THR A 340 -17.46 12.33 10.00
C THR A 340 -16.88 11.08 10.67
N ASP A 341 -17.38 9.90 10.28
CA ASP A 341 -16.92 8.62 10.83
C ASP A 341 -15.50 8.27 10.40
N LEU A 342 -15.08 8.65 9.19
CA LEU A 342 -13.68 8.51 8.74
C LEU A 342 -12.73 9.35 9.59
N ASN A 343 -13.10 10.57 9.97
CA ASN A 343 -12.31 11.40 10.88
C ASN A 343 -12.24 10.78 12.28
N MET A 344 -13.31 10.15 12.76
CA MET A 344 -13.29 9.43 14.04
C MET A 344 -12.45 8.15 13.96
N ALA A 345 -12.52 7.42 12.83
CA ALA A 345 -11.67 6.24 12.59
C ALA A 345 -10.18 6.61 12.56
N LYS A 346 -9.83 7.72 11.87
CA LYS A 346 -8.49 8.32 11.90
C LYS A 346 -8.02 8.59 13.32
N TYR A 347 -8.83 9.27 14.13
CA TYR A 347 -8.49 9.58 15.51
C TYR A 347 -8.22 8.31 16.34
N ASN A 348 -9.11 7.31 16.25
CA ASN A 348 -8.98 6.06 16.99
C ASN A 348 -7.74 5.26 16.54
N ASN A 349 -7.47 5.20 15.24
CA ASN A 349 -6.30 4.50 14.72
C ASN A 349 -4.99 5.22 15.11
N ASN A 350 -4.98 6.55 15.08
CA ASN A 350 -3.84 7.33 15.51
C ASN A 350 -3.50 7.11 16.99
N LEU A 351 -4.51 6.96 17.87
CA LEU A 351 -4.30 6.59 19.27
C LEU A 351 -3.67 5.21 19.44
N GLU A 352 -4.03 4.24 18.61
CA GLU A 352 -3.40 2.91 18.61
C GLU A 352 -1.95 2.97 18.12
N ARG A 353 -1.70 3.68 17.01
CA ARG A 353 -0.38 3.77 16.36
C ARG A 353 0.66 4.52 17.16
N ILE A 354 0.26 5.57 17.89
CA ILE A 354 1.20 6.42 18.63
C ILE A 354 2.02 5.65 19.67
N ASN A 355 1.44 4.58 20.22
CA ASN A 355 2.12 3.71 21.17
C ASN A 355 3.38 3.03 20.57
N TYR A 356 3.40 2.82 19.26
CA TYR A 356 4.56 2.25 18.56
C TYR A 356 5.59 3.30 18.12
N LEU A 357 5.25 4.59 18.19
CA LEU A 357 6.11 5.69 17.73
C LEU A 357 6.89 6.37 18.85
N ASN A 358 6.78 5.89 20.09
CA ASN A 358 7.44 6.47 21.28
C ASN A 358 7.19 7.99 21.42
N SER A 359 5.97 8.42 21.15
CA SER A 359 5.59 9.84 21.23
C SER A 359 5.28 10.25 22.67
N ILE A 360 5.62 11.50 22.99
CA ILE A 360 5.34 12.13 24.28
C ILE A 360 4.13 13.08 24.17
N ASP A 361 3.79 13.49 22.95
CA ASP A 361 2.74 14.47 22.65
C ASP A 361 1.37 13.83 22.35
N CYS A 362 0.36 14.69 22.16
CA CYS A 362 -0.95 14.29 21.64
C CYS A 362 -0.79 13.60 20.27
N ALA A 363 -1.44 12.43 20.09
CA ALA A 363 -1.29 11.57 18.93
C ALA A 363 -1.47 12.31 17.60
N GLU A 364 -2.56 13.07 17.44
CA GLU A 364 -2.83 13.80 16.19
C GLU A 364 -1.74 14.83 15.87
N LYS A 365 -1.27 15.56 16.90
CA LYS A 365 -0.26 16.59 16.73
C LYS A 365 1.09 16.02 16.35
N ASP A 366 1.51 14.90 16.98
CA ASP A 366 2.78 14.26 16.66
C ASP A 366 2.76 13.62 15.27
N ILE A 367 1.67 12.94 14.91
CA ILE A 367 1.51 12.34 13.58
C ILE A 367 1.49 13.42 12.49
N ALA A 368 0.77 14.52 12.69
CA ALA A 368 0.77 15.65 11.79
C ALA A 368 2.18 16.30 11.67
N ARG A 369 2.91 16.41 12.80
CA ARG A 369 4.31 16.85 12.79
C ARG A 369 5.18 15.92 11.95
N ARG A 370 5.13 14.60 12.20
CA ARG A 370 5.94 13.60 11.50
C ARG A 370 5.72 13.62 9.99
N SER A 371 4.50 13.83 9.54
CA SER A 371 4.17 13.93 8.10
C SER A 371 4.73 15.20 7.44
N THR A 372 5.06 16.24 8.23
CA THR A 372 5.46 17.56 7.74
C THR A 372 6.89 17.96 8.08
N ASP A 373 7.52 17.27 9.02
CA ASP A 373 8.88 17.55 9.48
C ASP A 373 9.91 17.01 8.47
N TRP A 374 10.70 17.91 7.90
CA TRP A 374 11.72 17.56 6.91
C TRP A 374 12.91 16.80 7.49
N SER A 375 13.07 16.81 8.81
CA SER A 375 14.12 16.09 9.53
C SER A 375 13.66 14.73 10.06
N GLU A 376 12.36 14.43 9.97
CA GLU A 376 11.80 13.15 10.48
C GLU A 376 12.26 11.96 9.64
N THR A 377 13.02 11.07 10.25
CA THR A 377 13.52 9.87 9.61
C THR A 377 12.55 8.68 9.68
N ARG A 378 11.57 8.77 10.58
CA ARG A 378 10.53 7.74 10.78
C ARG A 378 9.14 8.38 10.82
N PRO A 379 8.61 8.83 9.66
CA PRO A 379 7.28 9.43 9.62
C PRO A 379 6.20 8.43 10.04
N GLU A 380 6.36 7.17 9.66
CA GLU A 380 5.57 6.02 10.09
C GLU A 380 6.43 4.75 10.06
N TRP A 381 5.91 3.65 10.60
CA TRP A 381 6.57 2.34 10.54
C TRP A 381 6.38 1.62 9.19
N GLY A 382 5.50 2.12 8.34
CA GLY A 382 5.17 1.47 7.07
C GLY A 382 4.63 0.06 7.30
N LEU A 383 5.14 -0.90 6.55
CA LEU A 383 4.72 -2.31 6.64
C LEU A 383 5.57 -3.12 7.63
N ALA A 384 6.32 -2.48 8.54
CA ALA A 384 7.07 -3.20 9.57
C ALA A 384 6.14 -4.09 10.41
N ARG A 385 6.65 -5.21 10.91
CA ARG A 385 5.92 -6.28 11.59
C ARG A 385 4.95 -7.08 10.70
N ASN A 386 4.90 -6.87 9.38
CA ASN A 386 4.13 -7.73 8.48
C ASN A 386 4.53 -9.20 8.66
N ALA A 387 3.54 -10.10 8.67
CA ALA A 387 3.75 -11.50 9.05
C ALA A 387 2.86 -12.49 8.31
N ALA A 388 1.63 -12.13 7.95
CA ALA A 388 0.70 -13.03 7.30
C ALA A 388 -0.03 -12.39 6.12
N PHE A 389 -0.47 -13.24 5.19
CA PHE A 389 -1.37 -12.93 4.09
C PHE A 389 -2.62 -13.81 4.23
N ILE A 390 -3.77 -13.19 4.45
CA ILE A 390 -5.03 -13.90 4.69
C ILE A 390 -5.95 -13.72 3.49
N VAL A 391 -6.38 -14.83 2.91
CA VAL A 391 -7.33 -14.92 1.79
C VAL A 391 -8.61 -15.54 2.32
N ALA A 392 -9.57 -14.70 2.69
CA ALA A 392 -10.78 -15.15 3.38
C ALA A 392 -11.91 -14.11 3.31
N PRO A 393 -13.16 -14.49 3.63
CA PRO A 393 -14.22 -13.52 3.90
C PRO A 393 -13.86 -12.62 5.08
N ARG A 394 -14.26 -11.32 5.00
CA ARG A 394 -13.97 -10.35 6.07
C ARG A 394 -14.54 -10.75 7.41
N GLN A 395 -15.65 -11.47 7.45
CA GLN A 395 -16.30 -11.98 8.65
C GLN A 395 -15.35 -12.78 9.54
N LEU A 396 -14.40 -13.52 8.93
CA LEU A 396 -13.39 -14.30 9.67
C LEU A 396 -12.42 -13.42 10.46
N THR A 397 -12.19 -12.18 10.04
CA THR A 397 -11.16 -11.30 10.62
C THR A 397 -11.72 -10.01 11.23
N LYS A 398 -13.00 -9.70 11.02
CA LYS A 398 -13.64 -8.43 11.40
C LYS A 398 -13.50 -8.09 12.88
N ASN A 399 -13.68 -9.10 13.74
CA ASN A 399 -13.71 -8.92 15.20
C ASN A 399 -12.35 -9.16 15.88
N ILE A 400 -11.29 -9.38 15.10
CA ILE A 400 -9.96 -9.71 15.59
C ILE A 400 -9.03 -8.52 15.42
N ASN A 401 -8.28 -8.17 16.47
CA ASN A 401 -7.13 -7.29 16.33
C ASN A 401 -5.93 -8.10 15.82
N LEU A 402 -5.57 -7.86 14.55
CA LEU A 402 -4.42 -8.46 13.88
C LEU A 402 -3.16 -7.60 13.99
N GLU A 403 -3.24 -6.49 14.74
CA GLU A 403 -2.11 -5.62 15.11
C GLU A 403 -1.41 -4.97 13.89
N GLY A 404 -2.13 -4.82 12.77
CA GLY A 404 -1.54 -4.32 11.53
C GLY A 404 -0.45 -5.23 10.95
N ARG A 405 -0.52 -6.56 11.19
CA ARG A 405 0.49 -7.53 10.77
C ARG A 405 0.09 -8.37 9.57
N CYS A 406 -1.17 -8.24 9.13
CA CYS A 406 -1.74 -9.10 8.10
C CYS A 406 -2.13 -8.30 6.85
N PHE A 407 -1.69 -8.77 5.70
CA PHE A 407 -2.29 -8.41 4.42
C PHE A 407 -3.64 -9.13 4.30
N LEU A 408 -4.72 -8.41 4.03
CA LEU A 408 -6.06 -8.96 4.02
C LEU A 408 -6.69 -8.88 2.62
N HIS A 409 -6.79 -10.01 1.94
CA HIS A 409 -7.49 -10.12 0.67
C HIS A 409 -8.88 -10.72 0.87
N SER A 410 -9.92 -10.05 0.39
CA SER A 410 -11.28 -10.57 0.40
C SER A 410 -11.42 -11.70 -0.59
N TYR A 411 -12.04 -12.79 -0.18
CA TYR A 411 -12.27 -13.97 -1.02
C TYR A 411 -13.45 -14.78 -0.53
N ASP A 412 -14.28 -15.25 -1.45
CA ASP A 412 -15.40 -16.14 -1.18
C ASP A 412 -15.25 -17.41 -2.05
N TRP A 413 -14.80 -18.50 -1.41
CA TRP A 413 -14.60 -19.78 -2.07
C TRP A 413 -15.88 -20.39 -2.66
N SER A 414 -17.05 -20.02 -2.14
CA SER A 414 -18.35 -20.54 -2.63
C SER A 414 -18.68 -20.05 -4.04
N GLN A 415 -18.11 -18.92 -4.43
CA GLN A 415 -18.25 -18.31 -5.76
C GLN A 415 -17.10 -18.70 -6.72
N ASP A 416 -16.09 -19.43 -6.23
CA ASP A 416 -14.87 -19.80 -6.97
C ASP A 416 -14.67 -21.33 -6.97
N LYS A 417 -15.61 -22.04 -7.53
CA LYS A 417 -15.62 -23.51 -7.50
C LYS A 417 -14.48 -24.15 -8.27
N ASP A 418 -13.98 -23.50 -9.30
CA ASP A 418 -12.87 -23.93 -10.15
C ASP A 418 -11.51 -23.38 -9.68
N GLY A 419 -11.48 -22.54 -8.65
CA GLY A 419 -10.27 -21.97 -8.07
C GLY A 419 -9.59 -20.89 -8.93
N THR A 420 -10.22 -20.40 -10.00
CA THR A 420 -9.63 -19.42 -10.93
C THR A 420 -9.33 -18.08 -10.24
N LEU A 421 -10.21 -17.63 -9.35
CA LEU A 421 -9.97 -16.40 -8.58
C LEU A 421 -8.84 -16.60 -7.57
N LEU A 422 -8.84 -17.74 -6.87
CA LEU A 422 -7.77 -18.08 -5.93
C LEU A 422 -6.42 -18.24 -6.64
N GLU A 423 -6.40 -18.82 -7.83
CA GLU A 423 -5.21 -18.89 -8.68
C GLU A 423 -4.59 -17.51 -8.90
N THR A 424 -5.42 -16.54 -9.32
CA THR A 424 -4.98 -15.17 -9.53
C THR A 424 -4.44 -14.54 -8.25
N ILE A 425 -5.10 -14.76 -7.10
CA ILE A 425 -4.71 -14.20 -5.81
C ILE A 425 -3.36 -14.78 -5.35
N LEU A 426 -3.16 -16.09 -5.49
CA LEU A 426 -1.93 -16.74 -5.05
C LEU A 426 -0.74 -16.46 -5.98
N THR A 427 -0.97 -16.27 -7.28
CA THR A 427 0.11 -16.05 -8.26
C THR A 427 0.51 -14.58 -8.42
N ALA A 428 -0.29 -13.63 -7.95
CA ALA A 428 0.02 -12.20 -8.06
C ALA A 428 -0.01 -11.46 -6.70
N PRO A 429 -1.13 -11.16 -6.04
CA PRO A 429 -1.12 -10.44 -4.75
C PRO A 429 -0.27 -11.10 -3.67
N MET A 430 -0.35 -12.43 -3.53
CA MET A 430 0.45 -13.17 -2.54
C MET A 430 1.95 -13.06 -2.82
N VAL A 431 2.36 -13.14 -4.09
CA VAL A 431 3.77 -13.01 -4.48
C VAL A 431 4.29 -11.61 -4.16
N VAL A 432 3.50 -10.56 -4.40
CA VAL A 432 3.88 -9.18 -4.02
C VAL A 432 4.00 -9.04 -2.51
N ALA A 433 3.07 -9.60 -1.74
CA ALA A 433 3.13 -9.60 -0.28
C ALA A 433 4.37 -10.36 0.24
N GLN A 434 4.74 -11.47 -0.41
CA GLN A 434 5.95 -12.23 -0.09
C GLN A 434 7.22 -11.42 -0.39
N TRP A 435 7.29 -10.69 -1.50
CA TRP A 435 8.44 -9.82 -1.80
C TRP A 435 8.61 -8.73 -0.74
N ILE A 436 7.52 -8.08 -0.36
CA ILE A 436 7.54 -7.07 0.71
C ILE A 436 8.02 -7.70 2.02
N ASN A 437 7.44 -8.84 2.42
CA ASN A 437 7.84 -9.55 3.64
C ASN A 437 9.33 -9.92 3.62
N THR A 438 9.81 -10.45 2.50
CA THR A 438 11.22 -10.85 2.34
C THR A 438 12.16 -9.63 2.41
N GLN A 439 11.77 -8.50 1.84
CA GLN A 439 12.55 -7.26 1.93
C GLN A 439 12.70 -6.80 3.39
N TYR A 440 11.61 -6.83 4.18
CA TYR A 440 11.65 -6.51 5.61
C TYR A 440 12.47 -7.53 6.40
N LEU A 441 12.28 -8.82 6.12
CA LEU A 441 13.01 -9.91 6.77
C LEU A 441 14.52 -9.76 6.60
N PHE A 442 15.02 -9.67 5.36
CA PHE A 442 16.45 -9.61 5.09
C PHE A 442 17.07 -8.28 5.52
N SER A 443 16.37 -7.15 5.34
CA SER A 443 16.85 -5.84 5.82
C SER A 443 16.97 -5.78 7.36
N THR A 444 16.24 -6.64 8.09
CA THR A 444 16.33 -6.74 9.55
C THR A 444 17.44 -7.68 9.98
N ILE A 445 17.63 -8.83 9.29
CA ILE A 445 18.65 -9.83 9.66
C ILE A 445 20.04 -9.29 9.42
N ASP A 446 20.27 -8.69 8.25
CA ASP A 446 21.57 -8.14 7.86
C ASP A 446 21.38 -6.89 7.00
N ASN A 447 21.34 -5.74 7.63
CA ASN A 447 21.14 -4.47 6.95
C ASN A 447 22.35 -4.03 6.12
N VAL A 448 23.55 -4.59 6.40
CA VAL A 448 24.75 -4.28 5.62
C VAL A 448 24.68 -4.96 4.25
N ALA A 449 24.29 -6.24 4.22
CA ALA A 449 24.21 -7.02 2.99
C ALA A 449 22.90 -6.79 2.21
N TYR A 450 21.77 -6.61 2.91
CA TYR A 450 20.42 -6.64 2.32
C TYR A 450 19.57 -5.42 2.67
N GLY A 451 20.13 -4.42 3.31
CA GLY A 451 19.48 -3.17 3.64
C GLY A 451 20.03 -1.99 2.86
N SER A 452 19.62 -0.80 3.23
CA SER A 452 20.08 0.44 2.63
C SER A 452 20.64 1.44 3.65
N GLY A 453 21.21 0.93 4.73
CA GLY A 453 21.90 1.74 5.72
C GLY A 453 20.99 2.72 6.45
N SER A 454 21.38 3.99 6.51
CA SER A 454 20.67 5.03 7.25
C SER A 454 20.09 6.10 6.31
N LYS A 455 18.87 6.54 6.56
CA LYS A 455 18.25 7.69 5.86
C LYS A 455 19.05 8.99 6.00
N ILE A 456 19.87 9.10 7.04
CA ILE A 456 20.64 10.33 7.33
C ILE A 456 21.83 10.49 6.38
N THR A 457 22.49 9.37 6.03
CA THR A 457 23.78 9.36 5.30
C THR A 457 23.66 8.92 3.85
N HIS A 458 22.47 8.98 3.26
CA HIS A 458 22.24 8.53 1.89
C HIS A 458 22.24 9.69 0.89
N ASN A 459 22.49 9.34 -0.37
CA ASN A 459 22.29 10.19 -1.55
C ASN A 459 21.29 9.53 -2.50
N VAL A 460 20.43 10.34 -3.10
CA VAL A 460 19.51 9.86 -4.14
C VAL A 460 20.18 10.03 -5.50
N ALA A 461 20.37 8.92 -6.20
CA ALA A 461 20.92 8.89 -7.56
C ALA A 461 19.79 9.08 -8.59
N GLY A 462 19.31 10.31 -8.75
CA GLY A 462 18.21 10.65 -9.67
C GLY A 462 16.94 9.86 -9.36
N LYS A 463 16.40 9.18 -10.36
CA LYS A 463 15.27 8.24 -10.22
C LYS A 463 15.73 6.76 -10.19
N ILE A 464 17.02 6.50 -10.11
CA ILE A 464 17.60 5.16 -10.25
C ILE A 464 17.64 4.43 -8.92
N GLY A 465 18.04 5.11 -7.85
CA GLY A 465 18.15 4.48 -6.54
C GLY A 465 18.82 5.33 -5.49
N VAL A 466 19.20 4.69 -4.41
CA VAL A 466 19.82 5.32 -3.24
C VAL A 466 21.22 4.78 -3.04
N MET A 467 22.16 5.66 -2.66
CA MET A 467 23.56 5.36 -2.33
C MET A 467 23.86 5.88 -0.93
N GLN A 468 24.76 5.22 -0.22
CA GLN A 468 25.30 5.73 1.05
C GLN A 468 26.60 6.48 0.77
N GLY A 469 26.55 7.81 0.82
CA GLY A 469 27.66 8.66 0.40
C GLY A 469 27.91 8.60 -1.11
N ASN A 470 29.08 9.00 -1.55
CA ASN A 470 29.44 9.08 -2.97
C ASN A 470 30.19 7.86 -3.52
N ALA A 471 30.55 6.92 -2.65
CA ALA A 471 31.43 5.81 -2.99
C ALA A 471 30.80 4.42 -2.84
N SER A 472 29.52 4.33 -2.47
CA SER A 472 28.81 3.05 -2.40
C SER A 472 28.11 2.73 -3.71
N ASP A 473 27.86 1.44 -3.93
CA ASP A 473 26.93 0.98 -4.96
C ASP A 473 25.49 1.36 -4.62
N LEU A 474 24.58 1.18 -5.58
CA LEU A 474 23.15 1.31 -5.34
C LEU A 474 22.70 0.31 -4.28
N MET A 475 21.98 0.80 -3.28
CA MET A 475 21.53 -0.01 -2.16
C MET A 475 20.17 -0.64 -2.43
N HIS A 476 19.99 -1.84 -1.91
CA HIS A 476 18.74 -2.59 -1.97
C HIS A 476 18.11 -2.66 -0.56
N GLY A 477 16.82 -2.97 -0.50
CA GLY A 477 16.13 -3.17 0.76
C GLY A 477 15.81 -1.87 1.51
N LEU A 478 15.65 -1.98 2.82
CA LEU A 478 15.14 -0.91 3.67
C LEU A 478 16.21 -0.32 4.58
N PRO A 479 16.11 0.97 4.92
CA PRO A 479 17.03 1.60 5.86
C PRO A 479 16.74 1.15 7.30
N LEU A 480 17.71 1.31 8.17
CA LEU A 480 17.61 0.98 9.60
C LEU A 480 16.37 1.59 10.25
N GLN A 481 16.02 2.83 9.92
CA GLN A 481 14.86 3.52 10.49
C GLN A 481 13.51 2.87 10.15
N SER A 482 13.44 2.02 9.12
CA SER A 482 12.24 1.28 8.76
C SER A 482 12.08 -0.06 9.49
N VAL A 483 13.16 -0.62 10.05
CA VAL A 483 13.17 -1.96 10.64
C VAL A 483 13.65 -2.00 12.09
N MET A 484 14.43 -1.01 12.54
CA MET A 484 15.01 -0.95 13.89
C MET A 484 14.32 0.13 14.73
N SER A 485 13.96 -0.19 15.99
CA SER A 485 13.50 0.79 16.98
C SER A 485 14.66 1.60 17.56
N HIS A 486 15.78 0.93 17.83
CA HIS A 486 17.03 1.46 18.32
C HIS A 486 18.19 0.72 17.63
N ASP A 487 19.42 1.15 17.87
CA ASP A 487 20.61 0.60 17.20
C ASP A 487 20.77 -0.92 17.38
N GLU A 488 20.34 -1.47 18.51
CA GLU A 488 20.47 -2.90 18.85
C GLU A 488 19.11 -3.65 18.89
N GLN A 489 17.99 -2.95 18.68
CA GLN A 489 16.66 -3.54 18.83
C GLN A 489 15.83 -3.41 17.55
N SER A 490 15.49 -4.54 16.95
CA SER A 490 14.54 -4.58 15.82
C SER A 490 13.12 -4.29 16.27
N PHE A 491 12.42 -3.47 15.49
CA PHE A 491 10.97 -3.31 15.57
C PHE A 491 10.26 -4.33 14.68
N HIS A 492 10.79 -4.55 13.48
CA HIS A 492 10.30 -5.64 12.64
C HIS A 492 10.73 -6.99 13.21
N GLU A 493 9.77 -7.86 13.45
CA GLU A 493 10.03 -9.24 13.85
C GLU A 493 10.35 -10.07 12.61
N PRO A 494 11.62 -10.50 12.42
CA PRO A 494 12.01 -11.22 11.23
C PRO A 494 11.36 -12.60 11.18
N GLN A 495 10.47 -12.81 10.22
CA GLN A 495 9.78 -14.07 9.96
C GLN A 495 9.30 -14.15 8.52
N ARG A 496 9.22 -15.36 7.99
CA ARG A 496 8.69 -15.61 6.65
C ARG A 496 7.17 -15.44 6.63
N LEU A 497 6.64 -15.10 5.46
CA LEU A 497 5.20 -14.89 5.29
C LEU A 497 4.41 -16.17 5.58
N LEU A 498 3.37 -16.05 6.41
CA LEU A 498 2.36 -17.08 6.62
C LEU A 498 1.14 -16.79 5.76
N THR A 499 0.89 -17.58 4.72
CA THR A 499 -0.33 -17.49 3.93
C THR A 499 -1.42 -18.35 4.54
N VAL A 500 -2.59 -17.77 4.82
CA VAL A 500 -3.77 -18.46 5.34
C VAL A 500 -4.89 -18.33 4.32
N VAL A 501 -5.39 -19.47 3.82
CA VAL A 501 -6.41 -19.52 2.77
C VAL A 501 -7.66 -20.22 3.27
N TYR A 502 -8.80 -19.56 3.21
CA TYR A 502 -10.11 -20.13 3.53
C TYR A 502 -10.73 -20.76 2.26
N ALA A 503 -10.33 -21.97 1.98
CA ALA A 503 -10.79 -22.75 0.82
C ALA A 503 -10.57 -24.25 1.04
N PRO A 504 -11.25 -25.12 0.28
CA PRO A 504 -10.95 -26.56 0.26
C PRO A 504 -9.49 -26.81 -0.13
N ARG A 505 -8.80 -27.63 0.67
CA ARG A 505 -7.37 -27.93 0.48
C ARG A 505 -7.06 -28.60 -0.87
N GLU A 506 -8.03 -29.34 -1.44
CA GLU A 506 -7.88 -30.00 -2.74
C GLU A 506 -7.64 -28.98 -3.85
N ILE A 507 -8.44 -27.90 -3.89
CA ILE A 507 -8.28 -26.79 -4.84
C ILE A 507 -6.90 -26.13 -4.66
N ILE A 508 -6.49 -25.88 -3.41
CA ILE A 508 -5.18 -25.29 -3.12
C ILE A 508 -4.06 -26.22 -3.62
N SER A 509 -4.16 -27.53 -3.39
CA SER A 509 -3.16 -28.51 -3.85
C SER A 509 -3.03 -28.52 -5.38
N GLU A 510 -4.15 -28.49 -6.10
CA GLU A 510 -4.17 -28.44 -7.56
C GLU A 510 -3.48 -27.16 -8.08
N LEU A 511 -3.74 -26.01 -7.46
CA LEU A 511 -3.11 -24.75 -7.84
C LEU A 511 -1.61 -24.75 -7.56
N VAL A 512 -1.18 -25.29 -6.41
CA VAL A 512 0.24 -25.42 -6.08
C VAL A 512 0.96 -26.31 -7.09
N GLU A 513 0.34 -27.45 -7.47
CA GLU A 513 0.91 -28.35 -8.48
C GLU A 513 0.92 -27.76 -9.89
N LYS A 514 0.00 -26.87 -10.20
CA LYS A 514 -0.10 -26.23 -11.52
C LYS A 514 1.00 -25.18 -11.75
N HIS A 515 1.46 -24.48 -10.69
CA HIS A 515 2.35 -23.32 -10.81
C HIS A 515 3.72 -23.55 -10.17
N ASP A 516 4.79 -23.53 -10.96
CA ASP A 516 6.16 -23.70 -10.47
C ASP A 516 6.59 -22.63 -9.46
N VAL A 517 6.09 -21.41 -9.60
CA VAL A 517 6.35 -20.35 -8.61
C VAL A 517 5.78 -20.70 -7.24
N LEU A 518 4.58 -21.28 -7.18
CA LEU A 518 3.96 -21.69 -5.91
C LEU A 518 4.69 -22.91 -5.31
N LYS A 519 5.09 -23.89 -6.14
CA LYS A 519 5.95 -25.00 -5.69
C LYS A 519 7.23 -24.48 -5.07
N THR A 520 7.91 -23.57 -5.76
CA THR A 520 9.17 -22.98 -5.29
C THR A 520 8.98 -22.27 -3.95
N LEU A 521 7.93 -21.49 -3.80
CA LEU A 521 7.67 -20.72 -2.58
C LEU A 521 7.31 -21.64 -1.39
N PHE A 522 6.41 -22.60 -1.59
CA PHE A 522 5.89 -23.41 -0.49
C PHE A 522 6.78 -24.62 -0.16
N PHE A 523 7.28 -25.34 -1.15
CA PHE A 523 8.09 -26.54 -0.87
C PHE A 523 9.51 -26.20 -0.41
N ASN A 524 10.05 -25.04 -0.77
CA ASN A 524 11.30 -24.52 -0.21
C ASN A 524 11.09 -23.74 1.10
N GLU A 525 9.86 -23.67 1.60
CA GLU A 525 9.51 -22.94 2.82
C GLU A 525 9.85 -21.43 2.78
N TRP A 526 9.85 -20.82 1.60
CA TRP A 526 9.94 -19.36 1.52
C TRP A 526 8.65 -18.68 2.02
N VAL A 527 7.54 -19.38 1.90
CA VAL A 527 6.23 -19.01 2.42
C VAL A 527 5.63 -20.23 3.13
N HIS A 528 5.06 -20.01 4.30
CA HIS A 528 4.26 -21.03 4.97
C HIS A 528 2.81 -20.97 4.50
N LEU A 529 2.17 -22.12 4.31
CA LEU A 529 0.79 -22.19 3.88
C LEU A 529 -0.07 -22.97 4.87
N VAL A 530 -1.17 -22.35 5.27
CA VAL A 530 -2.24 -22.97 6.08
C VAL A 530 -3.56 -22.83 5.32
N ALA A 531 -4.23 -23.94 5.11
CA ALA A 531 -5.60 -23.98 4.63
C ALA A 531 -6.58 -24.05 5.82
N ILE A 532 -7.65 -23.29 5.76
CA ILE A 532 -8.82 -23.44 6.60
C ILE A 532 -9.90 -24.09 5.73
N ASP A 533 -10.17 -25.36 5.94
CA ASP A 533 -11.17 -26.06 5.13
C ASP A 533 -12.59 -25.66 5.60
N PRO A 534 -13.37 -24.99 4.73
CA PRO A 534 -14.69 -24.49 5.10
C PRO A 534 -15.72 -25.58 5.38
N ARG A 535 -15.45 -26.84 4.98
CA ARG A 535 -16.37 -27.98 5.15
C ARG A 535 -16.31 -28.60 6.55
N ASN A 536 -15.13 -28.55 7.20
CA ASN A 536 -14.92 -29.15 8.52
C ASN A 536 -14.35 -28.20 9.57
N HIS A 537 -14.00 -26.96 9.17
CA HIS A 537 -13.46 -25.93 10.04
C HIS A 537 -12.12 -26.29 10.71
N LEU A 538 -11.35 -27.18 10.08
CA LEU A 538 -10.03 -27.58 10.56
C LEU A 538 -8.93 -26.78 9.84
N PHE A 539 -7.83 -26.61 10.55
CA PHE A 539 -6.62 -26.01 10.01
C PHE A 539 -5.68 -27.09 9.48
N TYR A 540 -5.17 -26.90 8.30
CA TYR A 540 -4.23 -27.80 7.64
C TYR A 540 -2.98 -27.05 7.22
N LYS A 541 -1.81 -27.52 7.62
CA LYS A 541 -0.52 -26.99 7.17
C LYS A 541 -0.02 -27.79 5.98
N LEU A 542 0.45 -27.09 4.94
CA LEU A 542 1.11 -27.72 3.82
C LEU A 542 2.57 -28.04 4.19
N GLU A 543 2.96 -29.30 4.01
CA GLU A 543 4.32 -29.77 4.22
C GLU A 543 5.10 -29.79 2.89
N LYS A 544 6.44 -29.89 2.96
CA LYS A 544 7.33 -29.90 1.79
C LYS A 544 7.02 -30.99 0.74
N THR A 545 6.40 -32.06 1.19
CA THR A 545 6.06 -33.22 0.36
C THR A 545 4.70 -33.13 -0.30
N ASN A 546 4.09 -31.93 -0.35
CA ASN A 546 2.72 -31.71 -0.82
C ASN A 546 1.67 -32.52 -0.04
N THR A 547 1.93 -32.77 1.23
CA THR A 547 0.99 -33.42 2.15
C THR A 547 0.45 -32.41 3.15
N TRP A 548 -0.74 -32.67 3.67
CA TRP A 548 -1.38 -31.80 4.64
C TRP A 548 -1.35 -32.43 6.04
N SER A 549 -0.80 -31.71 7.00
CA SER A 549 -0.88 -32.06 8.41
C SER A 549 -1.97 -31.24 9.10
N VAL A 550 -2.78 -31.90 9.96
CA VAL A 550 -3.80 -31.20 10.77
C VAL A 550 -3.09 -30.45 11.88
N ILE A 551 -3.43 -29.17 12.05
CA ILE A 551 -3.00 -28.38 13.20
C ILE A 551 -4.13 -28.44 14.23
N GLN A 552 -3.79 -28.92 15.42
CA GLN A 552 -4.73 -29.01 16.56
C GLN A 552 -4.81 -27.68 17.33
#